data_d2fb84dde192d8707e01b087589c655c
#
_entry.id   d2fb84dde192d8707e01b087589c655c
#
_cell.length_a   1.000
_cell.length_b   1.000
_cell.length_c   1.000
_cell.angle_alpha   90.00
_cell.angle_beta   90.00
_cell.angle_gamma   90.00
#
_symmetry.space_group_name_H-M   'P 1'
#
loop_
_entity.id
_entity.type
_entity.pdbx_description
1 polymer ?
#
loop_
_entity_poly.entity_id
_entity_poly.type
_entity_poly.pdbx_seq_one_letter_code
_entity_poly.pdbx_strand_id
1 'polypeptide(L)'
;MSAGDEVIVSVMEHHSNIVPWQIQAARKGITLKVIPMNEKGELNLDEYRKLFSDKTRLVSVTHVSNVLGTVNPVKAMIEIAHEQGVPVLVAGAQAVPHMKVDVQDLDAEFYVFSGHKIYGPTGIGVLYGKEEWLDKLPPSPVSYTHLRAH
;
A
#
# COMPACT_ATOMS: atom_id res chain seq x y z
N MET A 1 9.07 6.74 10.40
CA MET A 1 8.57 8.00 9.82
C MET A 1 8.51 9.05 10.91
N SER A 2 8.89 10.29 10.57
CA SER A 2 8.98 11.47 11.42
C SER A 2 8.22 12.65 10.79
N ALA A 3 8.14 13.78 11.50
CA ALA A 3 7.50 14.98 10.98
C ALA A 3 8.15 15.44 9.68
N GLY A 4 7.33 15.77 8.69
CA GLY A 4 7.74 16.17 7.35
C GLY A 4 7.99 15.02 6.38
N ASP A 5 8.03 13.76 6.82
CA ASP A 5 8.02 12.61 5.91
C ASP A 5 6.70 12.55 5.11
N GLU A 6 6.75 12.01 3.90
CA GLU A 6 5.63 11.98 2.99
C GLU A 6 5.20 10.55 2.66
N VAL A 7 3.88 10.34 2.58
CA VAL A 7 3.26 9.11 2.08
C VAL A 7 2.40 9.46 0.88
N ILE A 8 2.59 8.74 -0.22
CA ILE A 8 1.77 8.90 -1.42
C ILE A 8 0.65 7.86 -1.39
N VAL A 9 -0.60 8.30 -1.55
CA VAL A 9 -1.80 7.46 -1.65
C VAL A 9 -2.57 7.81 -2.91
N SER A 10 -3.49 6.96 -3.36
CA SER A 10 -4.37 7.33 -4.47
C SER A 10 -5.67 7.98 -3.97
N VAL A 11 -6.33 8.74 -4.86
CA VAL A 11 -7.64 9.34 -4.58
C VAL A 11 -8.75 8.28 -4.41
N MET A 12 -8.54 7.05 -4.89
CA MET A 12 -9.52 5.98 -4.87
C MET A 12 -9.32 4.96 -3.75
N GLU A 13 -8.53 5.31 -2.72
CA GLU A 13 -8.25 4.39 -1.62
C GLU A 13 -9.51 4.08 -0.79
N HIS A 14 -9.63 2.81 -0.41
CA HIS A 14 -10.59 2.41 0.63
C HIS A 14 -10.17 3.00 1.99
N HIS A 15 -11.16 3.28 2.86
CA HIS A 15 -10.91 3.84 4.20
C HIS A 15 -9.84 3.08 5.00
N SER A 16 -9.77 1.75 4.85
CA SER A 16 -8.74 0.93 5.53
C SER A 16 -7.31 1.25 5.10
N ASN A 17 -7.12 1.88 3.93
CA ASN A 17 -5.81 2.27 3.41
C ASN A 17 -5.57 3.80 3.42
N ILE A 18 -6.54 4.61 3.79
CA ILE A 18 -6.33 6.06 3.92
C ILE A 18 -6.40 6.54 5.37
N VAL A 19 -7.37 6.06 6.16
CA VAL A 19 -7.57 6.51 7.55
C VAL A 19 -6.34 6.25 8.44
N PRO A 20 -5.66 5.09 8.38
CA PRO A 20 -4.44 4.89 9.16
C PRO A 20 -3.36 5.94 8.88
N TRP A 21 -3.21 6.34 7.62
CA TRP A 21 -2.24 7.38 7.25
C TRP A 21 -2.65 8.77 7.72
N GLN A 22 -3.96 9.10 7.67
CA GLN A 22 -4.49 10.35 8.25
C GLN A 22 -4.23 10.42 9.76
N ILE A 23 -4.42 9.31 10.48
CA ILE A 23 -4.10 9.21 11.91
C ILE A 23 -2.60 9.42 12.14
N GLN A 24 -1.73 8.81 11.32
CA GLN A 24 -0.29 9.02 11.44
C GLN A 24 0.11 10.45 11.07
N ALA A 25 -0.55 11.07 10.09
CA ALA A 25 -0.35 12.47 9.75
C ALA A 25 -0.65 13.39 10.95
N ALA A 26 -1.79 13.17 11.60
CA ALA A 26 -2.16 13.93 12.80
C ALA A 26 -1.22 13.70 14.00
N ARG A 27 -0.72 12.46 14.17
CA ARG A 27 0.13 12.10 15.32
C ARG A 27 1.59 12.43 15.15
N LYS A 28 2.12 12.28 13.94
CA LYS A 28 3.56 12.36 13.66
C LYS A 28 3.94 13.53 12.75
N GLY A 29 2.97 14.28 12.23
CA GLY A 29 3.23 15.39 11.31
C GLY A 29 3.73 14.94 9.93
N ILE A 30 3.36 13.73 9.49
CA ILE A 30 3.62 13.31 8.10
C ILE A 30 2.64 13.98 7.14
N THR A 31 3.04 14.10 5.89
CA THR A 31 2.22 14.70 4.83
C THR A 31 1.68 13.63 3.91
N LEU A 32 0.38 13.68 3.59
CA LEU A 32 -0.21 12.82 2.57
C LEU A 32 -0.24 13.56 1.23
N LYS A 33 0.31 12.90 0.21
CA LYS A 33 0.22 13.34 -1.19
C LYS A 33 -0.73 12.39 -1.93
N VAL A 34 -1.60 12.95 -2.77
CA VAL A 34 -2.67 12.18 -3.40
C VAL A 34 -2.47 12.12 -4.91
N ILE A 35 -2.43 10.91 -5.46
CA ILE A 35 -2.40 10.66 -6.90
C ILE A 35 -3.81 10.94 -7.43
N PRO A 36 -3.99 11.90 -8.35
CA PRO A 36 -5.29 12.17 -8.95
C PRO A 36 -5.69 11.09 -9.95
N MET A 37 -6.99 11.02 -10.24
CA MET A 37 -7.53 10.22 -11.32
C MET A 37 -8.12 11.12 -12.41
N ASN A 38 -8.25 10.56 -13.63
CA ASN A 38 -8.93 11.19 -14.74
C ASN A 38 -10.45 10.92 -14.69
N GLU A 39 -11.20 11.49 -15.66
CA GLU A 39 -12.66 11.31 -15.77
C GLU A 39 -13.08 9.85 -16.05
N LYS A 40 -12.17 9.01 -16.53
CA LYS A 40 -12.39 7.57 -16.74
C LYS A 40 -12.17 6.72 -15.48
N GLY A 41 -11.75 7.35 -14.36
CA GLY A 41 -11.44 6.65 -13.12
C GLY A 41 -10.09 5.92 -13.17
N GLU A 42 -9.14 6.38 -13.98
CA GLU A 42 -7.78 5.85 -14.07
C GLU A 42 -6.80 6.80 -13.36
N LEU A 43 -5.81 6.24 -12.63
CA LEU A 43 -4.79 7.04 -11.97
C LEU A 43 -3.86 7.73 -12.99
N ASN A 44 -3.56 9.00 -12.74
CA ASN A 44 -2.65 9.77 -13.58
C ASN A 44 -1.19 9.48 -13.19
N LEU A 45 -0.49 8.65 -13.98
CA LEU A 45 0.90 8.27 -13.71
C LEU A 45 1.90 9.43 -13.91
N ASP A 46 1.59 10.40 -14.78
CA ASP A 46 2.47 11.56 -14.97
C ASP A 46 2.43 12.47 -13.73
N GLU A 47 1.25 12.68 -13.15
CA GLU A 47 1.11 13.39 -11.89
C GLU A 47 1.72 12.58 -10.72
N TYR A 48 1.57 11.24 -10.73
CA TYR A 48 2.20 10.37 -9.74
C TYR A 48 3.72 10.55 -9.70
N ARG A 49 4.39 10.59 -10.85
CA ARG A 49 5.84 10.82 -10.93
C ARG A 49 6.26 12.15 -10.29
N LYS A 50 5.44 13.19 -10.37
CA LYS A 50 5.74 14.52 -9.81
C LYS A 50 5.56 14.61 -8.29
N LEU A 51 4.89 13.63 -7.68
CA LEU A 51 4.65 13.63 -6.22
C LEU A 51 5.89 13.26 -5.40
N PHE A 52 6.86 12.58 -6.00
CA PHE A 52 8.05 12.14 -5.28
C PHE A 52 8.96 13.30 -4.89
N SER A 53 9.54 13.21 -3.70
CA SER A 53 10.57 14.09 -3.18
C SER A 53 11.55 13.30 -2.30
N ASP A 54 12.60 13.94 -1.84
CA ASP A 54 13.56 13.39 -0.86
C ASP A 54 12.92 13.01 0.49
N LYS A 55 11.70 13.47 0.75
CA LYS A 55 10.92 13.17 1.96
C LYS A 55 9.93 12.02 1.78
N THR A 56 9.72 11.54 0.56
CA THR A 56 8.81 10.43 0.30
C THR A 56 9.35 9.14 0.91
N ARG A 57 8.55 8.47 1.77
CA ARG A 57 8.94 7.27 2.51
C ARG A 57 8.16 6.03 2.14
N LEU A 58 6.97 6.19 1.57
CA LEU A 58 6.11 5.08 1.21
C LEU A 58 5.10 5.51 0.15
N VAL A 59 4.80 4.58 -0.75
CA VAL A 59 3.60 4.62 -1.58
C VAL A 59 2.62 3.58 -1.06
N SER A 60 1.35 3.94 -0.86
CA SER A 60 0.32 3.02 -0.39
C SER A 60 -0.92 3.12 -1.28
N VAL A 61 -1.14 2.12 -2.13
CA VAL A 61 -2.14 2.18 -3.20
C VAL A 61 -2.98 0.92 -3.32
N THR A 62 -4.24 1.08 -3.72
CA THR A 62 -5.13 -0.05 -4.00
C THR A 62 -4.81 -0.67 -5.36
N HIS A 63 -4.85 -2.01 -5.44
CA HIS A 63 -4.68 -2.75 -6.70
C HIS A 63 -5.93 -2.66 -7.57
N VAL A 64 -7.11 -2.86 -6.95
CA VAL A 64 -8.41 -2.75 -7.61
C VAL A 64 -9.33 -1.89 -6.75
N SER A 65 -9.92 -0.86 -7.34
CA SER A 65 -10.87 0.01 -6.64
C SER A 65 -12.14 -0.76 -6.28
N ASN A 66 -12.55 -0.69 -5.03
CA ASN A 66 -13.81 -1.31 -4.57
C ASN A 66 -15.07 -0.54 -5.03
N VAL A 67 -14.92 0.69 -5.47
CA VAL A 67 -16.03 1.54 -5.93
C VAL A 67 -16.13 1.53 -7.45
N LEU A 68 -14.99 1.73 -8.13
CA LEU A 68 -14.96 1.89 -9.59
C LEU A 68 -14.69 0.58 -10.33
N GLY A 69 -14.12 -0.43 -9.66
CA GLY A 69 -13.65 -1.66 -10.31
C GLY A 69 -12.38 -1.46 -11.15
N THR A 70 -11.83 -0.26 -11.20
CA THR A 70 -10.59 0.04 -11.93
C THR A 70 -9.45 -0.81 -11.40
N VAL A 71 -8.77 -1.52 -12.30
CA VAL A 71 -7.53 -2.24 -12.02
C VAL A 71 -6.38 -1.26 -12.24
N ASN A 72 -5.70 -0.89 -11.16
CA ASN A 72 -4.58 0.03 -11.23
C ASN A 72 -3.33 -0.67 -11.76
N PRO A 73 -2.48 0.01 -12.54
CA PRO A 73 -1.25 -0.53 -13.09
C PRO A 73 -0.14 -0.58 -12.02
N VAL A 74 -0.38 -1.35 -10.93
CA VAL A 74 0.48 -1.33 -9.74
C VAL A 74 1.91 -1.75 -10.03
N LYS A 75 2.15 -2.64 -11.00
CA LYS A 75 3.51 -3.03 -11.40
C LYS A 75 4.29 -1.81 -11.92
N ALA A 76 3.72 -1.05 -12.84
CA ALA A 76 4.33 0.18 -13.34
C ALA A 76 4.50 1.24 -12.24
N MET A 77 3.54 1.31 -11.31
CA MET A 77 3.63 2.22 -10.16
C MET A 77 4.76 1.84 -9.21
N ILE A 78 4.98 0.54 -8.99
CA ILE A 78 6.08 0.01 -8.18
C ILE A 78 7.42 0.32 -8.86
N GLU A 79 7.55 0.08 -10.15
CA GLU A 79 8.75 0.42 -10.93
C GLU A 79 9.11 1.90 -10.80
N ILE A 80 8.13 2.80 -10.94
CA ILE A 80 8.32 4.25 -10.75
C ILE A 80 8.79 4.57 -9.32
N ALA A 81 8.20 3.94 -8.31
CA ALA A 81 8.59 4.17 -6.91
C ALA A 81 10.01 3.66 -6.64
N HIS A 82 10.37 2.51 -7.18
CA HIS A 82 11.71 1.92 -7.04
C HIS A 82 12.80 2.76 -7.71
N GLU A 83 12.50 3.43 -8.85
CA GLU A 83 13.41 4.42 -9.46
C GLU A 83 13.77 5.55 -8.48
N GLN A 84 12.89 5.83 -7.50
CA GLN A 84 13.07 6.85 -6.47
C GLN A 84 13.54 6.24 -5.12
N GLY A 85 13.79 4.94 -5.05
CA GLY A 85 14.16 4.23 -3.81
C GLY A 85 13.05 4.17 -2.77
N VAL A 86 11.79 4.26 -3.17
CA VAL A 86 10.63 4.31 -2.28
C VAL A 86 9.88 2.97 -2.28
N PRO A 87 9.65 2.36 -1.10
CA PRO A 87 8.91 1.12 -0.97
C PRO A 87 7.42 1.32 -1.25
N VAL A 88 6.74 0.22 -1.66
CA VAL A 88 5.32 0.23 -2.00
C VAL A 88 4.54 -0.79 -1.17
N LEU A 89 3.42 -0.36 -0.60
CA LEU A 89 2.37 -1.19 -0.03
C LEU A 89 1.18 -1.22 -0.99
N VAL A 90 0.77 -2.41 -1.39
CA VAL A 90 -0.38 -2.62 -2.26
C VAL A 90 -1.55 -3.21 -1.47
N ALA A 91 -2.69 -2.53 -1.48
CA ALA A 91 -3.94 -3.02 -0.91
C ALA A 91 -4.69 -3.86 -1.94
N GLY A 92 -4.59 -5.20 -1.81
CA GLY A 92 -5.10 -6.17 -2.78
C GLY A 92 -6.46 -6.78 -2.44
N ALA A 93 -7.21 -6.19 -1.51
CA ALA A 93 -8.45 -6.77 -1.00
C ALA A 93 -9.50 -7.09 -2.08
N GLN A 94 -9.54 -6.35 -3.18
CA GLN A 94 -10.43 -6.63 -4.31
C GLN A 94 -9.71 -7.38 -5.45
N ALA A 95 -8.39 -7.36 -5.51
CA ALA A 95 -7.64 -8.05 -6.56
C ALA A 95 -7.61 -9.56 -6.32
N VAL A 96 -7.24 -9.99 -5.10
CA VAL A 96 -7.02 -11.41 -4.77
C VAL A 96 -8.24 -12.31 -5.06
N PRO A 97 -9.50 -11.91 -4.80
CA PRO A 97 -10.66 -12.74 -5.12
C PRO A 97 -11.00 -12.78 -6.62
N HIS A 98 -10.51 -11.85 -7.43
CA HIS A 98 -10.99 -11.66 -8.81
C HIS A 98 -9.93 -11.89 -9.89
N MET A 99 -8.65 -11.90 -9.55
CA MET A 99 -7.57 -12.06 -10.51
C MET A 99 -6.37 -12.80 -9.89
N LYS A 100 -5.54 -13.40 -10.74
CA LYS A 100 -4.28 -13.98 -10.28
C LYS A 100 -3.33 -12.85 -9.85
N VAL A 101 -2.83 -12.94 -8.65
CA VAL A 101 -1.82 -12.02 -8.10
C VAL A 101 -0.55 -12.81 -7.83
N ASP A 102 0.56 -12.34 -8.39
CA ASP A 102 1.90 -12.85 -8.10
C ASP A 102 2.71 -11.72 -7.44
N VAL A 103 2.90 -11.82 -6.13
CA VAL A 103 3.56 -10.77 -5.35
C VAL A 103 5.05 -10.67 -5.66
N GLN A 104 5.67 -11.77 -6.13
CA GLN A 104 7.08 -11.76 -6.54
C GLN A 104 7.24 -11.06 -7.90
N ASP A 105 6.35 -11.34 -8.86
CA ASP A 105 6.34 -10.63 -10.15
C ASP A 105 6.01 -9.14 -10.01
N LEU A 106 5.15 -8.77 -9.07
CA LEU A 106 4.85 -7.37 -8.76
C LEU A 106 6.04 -6.65 -8.12
N ASP A 107 6.86 -7.38 -7.37
CA ASP A 107 8.01 -6.85 -6.62
C ASP A 107 7.63 -5.80 -5.55
N ALA A 108 6.40 -5.84 -5.03
CA ALA A 108 5.96 -4.96 -3.95
C ALA A 108 6.64 -5.32 -2.62
N GLU A 109 6.99 -4.32 -1.81
CA GLU A 109 7.53 -4.55 -0.46
C GLU A 109 6.48 -5.12 0.46
N PHE A 110 5.22 -4.66 0.31
CA PHE A 110 4.10 -5.14 1.11
C PHE A 110 2.86 -5.36 0.25
N TYR A 111 2.13 -6.43 0.52
CA TYR A 111 0.84 -6.71 -0.11
C TYR A 111 -0.16 -7.17 0.95
N VAL A 112 -1.33 -6.52 1.03
CA VAL A 112 -2.29 -6.76 2.11
C VAL A 112 -3.68 -7.07 1.58
N PHE A 113 -4.35 -8.03 2.18
CA PHE A 113 -5.75 -8.36 1.86
C PHE A 113 -6.51 -8.97 3.04
N SER A 114 -7.85 -9.01 2.93
CA SER A 114 -8.73 -9.53 3.97
C SER A 114 -9.16 -10.97 3.67
N GLY A 115 -9.13 -11.85 4.67
CA GLY A 115 -9.48 -13.26 4.52
C GLY A 115 -10.94 -13.49 4.12
N HIS A 116 -11.89 -12.70 4.64
CA HIS A 116 -13.32 -12.85 4.33
C HIS A 116 -13.68 -12.59 2.86
N LYS A 117 -12.81 -11.92 2.09
CA LYS A 117 -13.01 -11.70 0.65
C LYS A 117 -12.56 -12.86 -0.22
N ILE A 118 -11.85 -13.82 0.35
CA ILE A 118 -11.36 -15.04 -0.31
C ILE A 118 -11.85 -16.31 0.40
N TYR A 119 -13.13 -16.31 0.80
CA TYR A 119 -13.81 -17.44 1.45
C TYR A 119 -13.28 -17.81 2.85
N GLY A 120 -12.42 -16.99 3.44
CA GLY A 120 -11.94 -17.14 4.81
C GLY A 120 -12.92 -16.51 5.83
N PRO A 121 -12.69 -16.72 7.13
CA PRO A 121 -13.49 -16.11 8.18
C PRO A 121 -13.28 -14.60 8.27
N THR A 122 -14.22 -13.91 8.90
CA THR A 122 -14.05 -12.50 9.30
C THR A 122 -12.99 -12.38 10.41
N GLY A 123 -12.37 -11.20 10.51
CA GLY A 123 -11.36 -10.93 11.56
C GLY A 123 -9.94 -11.42 11.24
N ILE A 124 -9.72 -12.00 10.06
CA ILE A 124 -8.40 -12.42 9.58
C ILE A 124 -8.00 -11.56 8.38
N GLY A 125 -6.76 -11.08 8.41
CA GLY A 125 -6.08 -10.43 7.30
C GLY A 125 -4.72 -11.07 7.04
N VAL A 126 -4.21 -10.88 5.83
CA VAL A 126 -2.89 -11.34 5.42
C VAL A 126 -2.06 -10.13 5.03
N LEU A 127 -0.86 -10.05 5.56
CA LEU A 127 0.18 -9.14 5.13
C LEU A 127 1.35 -9.98 4.60
N TYR A 128 1.58 -9.90 3.29
CA TYR A 128 2.84 -10.30 2.69
C TYR A 128 3.83 -9.14 2.85
N GLY A 129 5.08 -9.46 3.13
CA GLY A 129 6.17 -8.49 3.12
C GLY A 129 7.47 -9.17 2.71
N LYS A 130 8.35 -8.44 2.00
CA LYS A 130 9.72 -8.89 1.77
C LYS A 130 10.43 -9.03 3.13
N GLU A 131 11.18 -10.11 3.33
CA GLU A 131 11.82 -10.45 4.61
C GLU A 131 12.67 -9.29 5.16
N GLU A 132 13.48 -8.68 4.32
CA GLU A 132 14.32 -7.54 4.69
C GLU A 132 13.55 -6.32 5.24
N TRP A 133 12.28 -6.16 4.85
CA TRP A 133 11.40 -5.11 5.35
C TRP A 133 10.69 -5.53 6.63
N LEU A 134 10.26 -6.80 6.71
CA LEU A 134 9.63 -7.33 7.93
C LEU A 134 10.59 -7.32 9.11
N ASP A 135 11.86 -7.63 8.88
CA ASP A 135 12.92 -7.61 9.92
C ASP A 135 13.18 -6.20 10.48
N LYS A 136 12.92 -5.16 9.69
CA LYS A 136 13.06 -3.77 10.11
C LYS A 136 11.85 -3.24 10.91
N LEU A 137 10.72 -3.95 10.87
CA LEU A 137 9.53 -3.52 11.61
C LEU A 137 9.66 -3.86 13.09
N PRO A 138 9.33 -2.93 13.99
CA PRO A 138 9.26 -3.25 15.41
C PRO A 138 8.14 -4.28 15.65
N PRO A 139 8.31 -5.23 16.58
CA PRO A 139 7.26 -6.17 16.93
C PRO A 139 6.02 -5.39 17.42
N SER A 140 4.84 -5.80 16.95
CA SER A 140 3.60 -5.21 17.44
C SER A 140 3.39 -5.57 18.91
N PRO A 141 3.12 -4.61 19.80
CA PRO A 141 2.90 -4.89 21.23
C PRO A 141 1.65 -5.73 21.52
N VAL A 142 0.84 -6.05 20.51
CA VAL A 142 -0.40 -6.82 20.65
C VAL A 142 -0.16 -8.34 20.52
N SER A 143 1.00 -8.78 20.05
CA SER A 143 1.32 -10.20 19.89
C SER A 143 2.55 -10.60 20.70
N TYR A 144 2.36 -11.46 21.69
CA TYR A 144 3.44 -12.10 22.46
C TYR A 144 4.11 -13.27 21.71
N THR A 145 3.72 -13.55 20.49
CA THR A 145 4.32 -14.62 19.68
C THR A 145 5.46 -14.04 18.85
N HIS A 146 6.68 -14.24 19.33
CA HIS A 146 7.88 -14.18 18.51
C HIS A 146 7.88 -15.38 17.56
N LEU A 147 7.23 -15.25 16.41
CA LEU A 147 7.50 -16.15 15.29
C LEU A 147 8.77 -15.62 14.60
N ARG A 148 9.93 -16.04 15.10
CA ARG A 148 11.12 -16.13 14.26
C ARG A 148 10.90 -17.35 13.39
N ALA A 149 10.56 -17.13 12.13
CA ALA A 149 10.74 -18.13 11.10
C ALA A 149 12.25 -18.36 10.96
N HIS A 150 12.69 -19.56 11.25
CA HIS A 150 14.03 -20.06 10.91
C HIS A 150 13.97 -20.66 9.51
#